data_f0cdbfb73de01b48459ae92a542b73b1
#
_entry.id   f0cdbfb73de01b48459ae92a542b73b1
#
_cell.length_a   1.000
_cell.length_b   1.000
_cell.length_c   1.000
_cell.angle_alpha   90.00
_cell.angle_beta   90.00
_cell.angle_gamma   90.00
#
_symmetry.space_group_name_H-M   'P 1'
#
loop_
_entity.id
_entity.type
_entity.pdbx_description
1 polymer ?
#
loop_
_entity_poly.entity_id
_entity_poly.type
_entity_poly.pdbx_seq_one_letter_code
_entity_poly.pdbx_strand_id
1 'polypeptide(L)'
;VKKXDYYQRICYALRTQQEKGVSSVTTFVDIDPIVEYRAIRGAFRAKKFAKEIGMELSLASQTLKGVIPNYSQRLLEKCLTEGWLDVIGSLPKADKDTDRHLDTVCSMARAAQLPLHVHVDQNNNPTEKETEQLARKTIQFGIEGRVTAVHCISLATHPKNYRQKVYNLAKDSGLMFVACPTAWLDHPRNETLMPFHNALTPVDELIANGLVVGIGSDNIHDIYKPFCDGDMLTELRVLLEGCKIYDSEELFCIATENGRKTIKKTLR
;
A
#
# COMPACT_ATOMS: atom_id res chain seq x y z
N VAL A 1 18.22 -15.46 -9.41
CA VAL A 1 18.27 -14.00 -9.66
C VAL A 1 19.54 -13.46 -9.00
N LYS A 2 20.41 -12.80 -9.78
CA LYS A 2 21.65 -12.19 -9.26
C LYS A 2 21.35 -10.95 -8.42
N LYS A 3 22.19 -10.65 -7.46
CA LYS A 3 22.04 -9.46 -6.59
C LYS A 3 21.85 -8.14 -7.36
N UNK A 4 22.37 -8.04 -8.21
CA UNK A 4 22.32 -6.99 -8.99
C UNK A 4 21.12 -6.70 -9.63
N ASP A 5 20.65 -7.72 -9.87
CA ASP A 5 19.40 -7.61 -10.61
C ASP A 5 18.35 -6.77 -9.85
N TYR A 6 18.17 -7.00 -8.57
CA TYR A 6 17.22 -6.20 -7.78
C TYR A 6 17.55 -4.71 -7.83
N TYR A 7 18.82 -4.38 -7.59
CA TYR A 7 19.25 -2.99 -7.61
C TYR A 7 18.99 -2.35 -8.99
N GLN A 8 19.38 -3.05 -10.06
CA GLN A 8 19.27 -2.52 -11.43
C GLN A 8 17.81 -2.28 -11.82
N ARG A 9 16.93 -3.23 -11.50
CA ARG A 9 15.49 -3.11 -11.81
C ARG A 9 14.84 -1.98 -11.03
N ILE A 10 15.20 -1.82 -9.76
CA ILE A 10 14.68 -0.71 -8.93
C ILE A 10 15.16 0.62 -9.50
N CYS A 11 16.44 0.74 -9.84
CA CYS A 11 16.96 1.98 -10.45
C CYS A 11 16.28 2.31 -11.77
N TYR A 12 16.00 1.29 -12.58
CA TYR A 12 15.26 1.47 -13.83
C TYR A 12 13.85 2.02 -13.56
N ALA A 13 13.11 1.42 -12.63
CA ALA A 13 11.75 1.87 -12.30
C ALA A 13 11.76 3.30 -11.75
N LEU A 14 12.73 3.62 -10.88
CA LEU A 14 12.88 4.97 -10.33
C LEU A 14 13.13 6.01 -11.42
N ARG A 15 14.01 5.69 -12.37
CA ARG A 15 14.30 6.61 -13.48
C ARG A 15 13.06 6.81 -14.36
N THR A 16 12.37 5.73 -14.70
CA THR A 16 11.14 5.81 -15.50
C THR A 16 10.10 6.71 -14.83
N GLN A 17 9.92 6.57 -13.52
CA GLN A 17 8.98 7.43 -12.78
C GLN A 17 9.46 8.87 -12.67
N GLN A 18 10.75 9.07 -12.44
CA GLN A 18 11.34 10.41 -12.34
C GLN A 18 11.17 11.19 -13.67
N GLU A 19 11.34 10.54 -14.81
CA GLU A 19 11.13 11.12 -16.13
C GLU A 19 9.67 11.54 -16.36
N LYS A 20 8.74 10.96 -15.59
CA LYS A 20 7.30 11.29 -15.62
C LYS A 20 6.89 12.25 -14.50
N GLY A 21 7.87 12.88 -13.84
CA GLY A 21 7.62 13.91 -12.83
C GLY A 21 7.38 13.40 -11.42
N VAL A 22 7.54 12.11 -11.17
CA VAL A 22 7.41 11.55 -9.80
C VAL A 22 8.64 11.96 -8.99
N SER A 23 8.45 12.54 -7.83
CA SER A 23 9.53 13.02 -6.97
C SER A 23 9.67 12.21 -5.67
N SER A 24 8.67 11.41 -5.32
CA SER A 24 8.68 10.64 -4.07
C SER A 24 7.95 9.31 -4.28
N VAL A 25 8.56 8.23 -3.82
CA VAL A 25 8.04 6.87 -4.01
C VAL A 25 8.15 6.09 -2.69
N THR A 26 7.08 5.40 -2.33
CA THR A 26 7.15 4.29 -1.36
C THR A 26 7.00 2.99 -2.13
N THR A 27 7.97 2.11 -2.03
CA THR A 27 7.94 0.82 -2.72
C THR A 27 7.95 -0.33 -1.72
N PHE A 28 7.18 -1.36 -2.03
CA PHE A 28 7.15 -2.58 -1.24
C PHE A 28 8.22 -3.53 -1.74
N VAL A 29 8.96 -4.14 -0.81
CA VAL A 29 10.10 -5.00 -1.13
C VAL A 29 9.93 -6.35 -0.43
N ASP A 30 9.96 -7.42 -1.21
CA ASP A 30 9.77 -8.76 -0.68
C ASP A 30 10.81 -9.11 0.38
N ILE A 31 10.33 -9.58 1.53
CA ILE A 31 11.12 -10.14 2.62
C ILE A 31 10.45 -11.46 3.01
N ASP A 32 10.99 -12.58 2.53
CA ASP A 32 10.41 -13.88 2.77
C ASP A 32 11.50 -14.97 2.73
N PRO A 33 11.19 -16.22 3.11
CA PRO A 33 12.20 -17.29 3.15
C PRO A 33 12.87 -17.61 1.82
N ILE A 34 12.29 -17.21 0.69
CA ILE A 34 12.85 -17.47 -0.63
C ILE A 34 13.82 -16.37 -1.04
N VAL A 35 13.42 -15.12 -0.85
CA VAL A 35 14.21 -13.94 -1.25
C VAL A 35 15.20 -13.52 -0.15
N GLU A 36 14.85 -13.76 1.09
CA GLU A 36 15.59 -13.35 2.28
C GLU A 36 15.91 -11.85 2.21
N TYR A 37 17.19 -11.47 2.31
CA TYR A 37 17.61 -10.07 2.32
C TYR A 37 18.07 -9.57 0.95
N ARG A 38 17.97 -10.40 -0.11
CA ARG A 38 18.52 -10.03 -1.43
C ARG A 38 17.84 -8.81 -2.03
N ALA A 39 16.51 -8.79 -1.97
CA ALA A 39 15.74 -7.68 -2.53
C ALA A 39 15.92 -6.40 -1.70
N ILE A 40 15.76 -6.50 -0.37
CA ILE A 40 15.84 -5.31 0.49
C ILE A 40 17.24 -4.68 0.47
N ARG A 41 18.31 -5.47 0.39
CA ARG A 41 19.67 -4.94 0.26
C ARG A 41 19.85 -4.20 -1.08
N GLY A 42 19.26 -4.74 -2.17
CA GLY A 42 19.28 -4.05 -3.46
C GLY A 42 18.54 -2.73 -3.40
N ALA A 43 17.35 -2.73 -2.79
CA ALA A 43 16.52 -1.55 -2.62
C ALA A 43 17.18 -0.50 -1.72
N PHE A 44 17.79 -0.94 -0.63
CA PHE A 44 18.49 -0.03 0.29
C PHE A 44 19.64 0.70 -0.43
N ARG A 45 20.40 -0.01 -1.25
CA ARG A 45 21.44 0.62 -2.10
C ARG A 45 20.83 1.62 -3.09
N ALA A 46 19.63 1.33 -3.60
CA ALA A 46 18.97 2.22 -4.57
C ALA A 46 18.53 3.56 -3.95
N LYS A 47 18.47 3.69 -2.61
CA LYS A 47 18.20 4.99 -1.96
C LYS A 47 19.24 6.05 -2.35
N LYS A 48 20.51 5.63 -2.48
CA LYS A 48 21.56 6.55 -2.94
C LYS A 48 21.29 7.02 -4.37
N PHE A 49 20.98 6.09 -5.28
CA PHE A 49 20.65 6.42 -6.67
C PHE A 49 19.41 7.34 -6.73
N ALA A 50 18.37 7.03 -5.96
CA ALA A 50 17.15 7.87 -5.90
C ALA A 50 17.54 9.32 -5.57
N LYS A 51 18.35 9.51 -4.52
CA LYS A 51 18.82 10.84 -4.12
C LYS A 51 19.61 11.53 -5.25
N GLU A 52 20.45 10.77 -5.97
CA GLU A 52 21.26 11.32 -7.08
C GLU A 52 20.39 11.83 -8.22
N ILE A 53 19.22 11.23 -8.44
CA ILE A 53 18.28 11.68 -9.50
C ILE A 53 17.16 12.59 -8.94
N GLY A 54 17.31 13.08 -7.71
CA GLY A 54 16.38 14.04 -7.10
C GLY A 54 15.06 13.43 -6.62
N MET A 55 15.05 12.14 -6.27
CA MET A 55 13.87 11.45 -5.77
C MET A 55 14.01 11.05 -4.31
N GLU A 56 12.89 11.01 -3.60
CA GLU A 56 12.78 10.42 -2.25
C GLU A 56 12.28 8.98 -2.39
N LEU A 57 13.02 8.03 -1.81
CA LEU A 57 12.63 6.61 -1.84
C LEU A 57 12.44 6.10 -0.41
N SER A 58 11.22 5.69 -0.10
CA SER A 58 10.86 5.01 1.14
C SER A 58 10.67 3.52 0.87
N LEU A 59 11.20 2.67 1.76
CA LEU A 59 11.15 1.22 1.61
C LEU A 59 10.17 0.62 2.61
N ALA A 60 9.16 -0.07 2.10
CA ALA A 60 8.20 -0.84 2.88
C ALA A 60 8.49 -2.33 2.71
N SER A 61 8.30 -3.12 3.75
CA SER A 61 8.37 -4.57 3.62
C SER A 61 7.16 -5.10 2.84
N GLN A 62 7.34 -6.25 2.18
CA GLN A 62 6.24 -7.01 1.61
C GLN A 62 6.40 -8.47 2.05
N THR A 63 5.34 -9.01 2.66
CA THR A 63 5.40 -10.32 3.32
C THR A 63 4.50 -11.33 2.62
N LEU A 64 4.83 -11.64 1.35
CA LEU A 64 4.03 -12.54 0.50
C LEU A 64 3.95 -13.97 1.02
N LYS A 65 4.81 -14.36 1.98
CA LYS A 65 4.78 -15.69 2.62
C LYS A 65 4.35 -15.58 4.09
N GLY A 66 3.66 -14.48 4.44
CA GLY A 66 3.15 -14.24 5.79
C GLY A 66 4.19 -13.72 6.76
N VAL A 67 3.73 -13.35 7.95
CA VAL A 67 4.57 -12.89 9.06
C VAL A 67 4.49 -13.82 10.27
N ILE A 68 3.47 -14.71 10.31
CA ILE A 68 3.27 -15.60 11.44
C ILE A 68 4.36 -16.68 11.54
N PRO A 69 4.83 -17.29 10.43
CA PRO A 69 5.91 -18.27 10.53
C PRO A 69 7.17 -17.67 11.16
N ASN A 70 7.73 -18.33 12.15
CA ASN A 70 8.87 -17.82 12.93
C ASN A 70 10.04 -17.33 12.06
N TYR A 71 10.32 -18.02 10.97
CA TYR A 71 11.43 -17.61 10.11
C TYR A 71 11.13 -16.28 9.37
N SER A 72 9.92 -16.15 8.81
CA SER A 72 9.48 -14.91 8.17
C SER A 72 9.52 -13.75 9.16
N GLN A 73 9.03 -13.99 10.37
CA GLN A 73 9.02 -12.97 11.43
C GLN A 73 10.45 -12.50 11.75
N ARG A 74 11.38 -13.45 11.95
CA ARG A 74 12.79 -13.12 12.24
C ARG A 74 13.46 -12.32 11.10
N LEU A 75 13.12 -12.65 9.84
CA LEU A 75 13.63 -11.90 8.69
C LEU A 75 13.19 -10.42 8.76
N LEU A 76 11.92 -10.21 9.05
CA LEU A 76 11.36 -8.85 9.16
C LEU A 76 11.97 -8.10 10.35
N GLU A 77 12.05 -8.74 11.52
CA GLU A 77 12.66 -8.17 12.71
C GLU A 77 14.13 -7.75 12.45
N LYS A 78 14.88 -8.58 11.73
CA LYS A 78 16.25 -8.25 11.36
C LYS A 78 16.30 -7.01 10.46
N CYS A 79 15.40 -6.90 9.47
CA CYS A 79 15.35 -5.71 8.60
C CYS A 79 15.04 -4.44 9.40
N LEU A 80 14.18 -4.54 10.42
CA LEU A 80 13.86 -3.42 11.31
C LEU A 80 15.09 -3.02 12.16
N THR A 81 15.77 -4.01 12.74
CA THR A 81 16.97 -3.79 13.58
C THR A 81 18.10 -3.12 12.77
N GLU A 82 18.26 -3.52 11.50
CA GLU A 82 19.29 -2.97 10.61
C GLU A 82 18.91 -1.58 10.04
N GLY A 83 17.68 -1.11 10.28
CA GLY A 83 17.24 0.19 9.78
C GLY A 83 17.07 0.22 8.27
N TRP A 84 16.76 -0.91 7.65
CA TRP A 84 16.58 -0.98 6.19
C TRP A 84 15.20 -0.54 5.75
N LEU A 85 14.23 -0.45 6.66
CA LEU A 85 12.83 -0.14 6.35
C LEU A 85 12.46 1.26 6.87
N ASP A 86 11.69 1.98 6.08
CA ASP A 86 11.05 3.24 6.47
C ASP A 86 9.59 3.02 6.87
N VAL A 87 8.98 1.95 6.38
CA VAL A 87 7.57 1.60 6.57
C VAL A 87 7.50 0.09 6.78
N ILE A 88 6.63 -0.37 7.67
CA ILE A 88 6.28 -1.78 7.74
C ILE A 88 5.13 -2.00 6.74
N GLY A 89 5.36 -2.84 5.74
CA GLY A 89 4.33 -3.21 4.78
C GLY A 89 3.94 -4.67 4.97
N SER A 90 2.68 -5.01 4.77
CA SER A 90 2.22 -6.39 4.97
C SER A 90 0.97 -6.72 4.16
N LEU A 91 0.68 -8.03 4.08
CA LEU A 91 -0.44 -8.58 3.35
C LEU A 91 -1.08 -9.68 4.22
N PRO A 92 -2.14 -9.36 5.00
CA PRO A 92 -2.75 -10.34 5.92
C PRO A 92 -3.21 -11.62 5.23
N LYS A 93 -3.66 -11.52 3.98
CA LYS A 93 -4.10 -12.66 3.18
C LYS A 93 -3.01 -13.72 2.96
N ALA A 94 -1.74 -13.37 3.19
CA ALA A 94 -0.62 -14.31 3.09
C ALA A 94 -0.57 -15.29 4.27
N ASP A 95 -1.27 -15.00 5.36
CA ASP A 95 -1.40 -15.90 6.52
C ASP A 95 -2.83 -16.41 6.63
N LYS A 96 -3.01 -17.60 7.23
CA LYS A 96 -4.34 -18.18 7.42
C LYS A 96 -5.14 -17.44 8.51
N ASP A 97 -4.45 -16.77 9.41
CA ASP A 97 -5.04 -16.08 10.56
C ASP A 97 -4.79 -14.58 10.40
N THR A 98 -5.75 -13.89 9.78
CA THR A 98 -5.71 -12.45 9.55
C THR A 98 -5.58 -11.66 10.84
N ASP A 99 -6.31 -12.07 11.88
CA ASP A 99 -6.31 -11.36 13.17
C ASP A 99 -4.93 -11.39 13.81
N ARG A 100 -4.33 -12.58 13.89
CA ARG A 100 -2.99 -12.76 14.42
C ARG A 100 -1.92 -12.05 13.57
N HIS A 101 -2.09 -12.06 12.24
CA HIS A 101 -1.20 -11.31 11.34
C HIS A 101 -1.21 -9.82 11.70
N LEU A 102 -2.42 -9.24 11.82
CA LEU A 102 -2.58 -7.81 12.14
C LEU A 102 -2.02 -7.49 13.53
N ASP A 103 -2.25 -8.36 14.53
CA ASP A 103 -1.65 -8.19 15.86
C ASP A 103 -0.12 -8.11 15.77
N THR A 104 0.48 -9.00 14.98
CA THR A 104 1.93 -9.08 14.82
C THR A 104 2.48 -7.79 14.21
N VAL A 105 1.93 -7.35 13.07
CA VAL A 105 2.47 -6.17 12.37
C VAL A 105 2.16 -4.86 13.10
N CYS A 106 1.00 -4.76 13.77
CA CYS A 106 0.67 -3.59 14.59
C CYS A 106 1.62 -3.47 15.79
N SER A 107 1.90 -4.60 16.45
CA SER A 107 2.87 -4.64 17.55
C SER A 107 4.26 -4.19 17.07
N MET A 108 4.71 -4.70 15.91
CA MET A 108 6.00 -4.31 15.32
C MET A 108 6.04 -2.83 14.98
N ALA A 109 4.96 -2.29 14.38
CA ALA A 109 4.87 -0.88 13.99
C ALA A 109 4.93 0.02 15.22
N ARG A 110 4.22 -0.36 16.29
CA ARG A 110 4.25 0.35 17.56
C ARG A 110 5.66 0.35 18.16
N ALA A 111 6.29 -0.82 18.23
CA ALA A 111 7.63 -0.99 18.82
C ALA A 111 8.71 -0.24 18.02
N ALA A 112 8.67 -0.33 16.71
CA ALA A 112 9.64 0.32 15.82
C ALA A 112 9.34 1.82 15.60
N GLN A 113 8.16 2.29 16.00
CA GLN A 113 7.67 3.65 15.75
C GLN A 113 7.69 4.02 14.26
N LEU A 114 7.37 3.05 13.40
CA LEU A 114 7.29 3.24 11.95
C LEU A 114 5.84 3.27 11.48
N PRO A 115 5.57 3.93 10.34
CA PRO A 115 4.26 3.79 9.69
C PRO A 115 4.02 2.33 9.27
N LEU A 116 2.75 1.96 9.18
CA LEU A 116 2.31 0.62 8.78
C LEU A 116 1.41 0.74 7.55
N HIS A 117 1.77 0.09 6.46
CA HIS A 117 0.96 0.02 5.22
C HIS A 117 0.50 -1.42 5.01
N VAL A 118 -0.81 -1.64 4.94
CA VAL A 118 -1.37 -2.99 4.86
C VAL A 118 -2.26 -3.12 3.62
N HIS A 119 -1.96 -4.13 2.80
CA HIS A 119 -2.79 -4.49 1.64
C HIS A 119 -4.03 -5.21 2.15
N VAL A 120 -5.19 -4.60 2.03
CA VAL A 120 -6.45 -5.13 2.57
C VAL A 120 -7.58 -5.00 1.56
N ASP A 121 -8.52 -5.94 1.62
CA ASP A 121 -9.77 -5.90 0.83
C ASP A 121 -9.50 -5.68 -0.66
N GLN A 122 -8.54 -6.41 -1.23
CA GLN A 122 -8.02 -6.10 -2.56
C GLN A 122 -8.69 -6.86 -3.71
N ASN A 123 -9.65 -7.76 -3.44
CA ASN A 123 -10.13 -8.71 -4.46
C ASN A 123 -11.53 -8.43 -5.03
N ASN A 124 -12.11 -7.27 -4.80
CA ASN A 124 -13.47 -6.96 -5.26
C ASN A 124 -14.46 -8.03 -4.77
N ASN A 125 -14.43 -8.35 -3.50
CA ASN A 125 -15.13 -9.47 -2.88
C ASN A 125 -15.99 -8.97 -1.71
N PRO A 126 -17.31 -9.12 -1.75
CA PRO A 126 -18.19 -8.61 -0.69
C PRO A 126 -18.07 -9.34 0.65
N THR A 127 -17.26 -10.39 0.75
CA THR A 127 -17.01 -11.07 2.04
C THR A 127 -15.77 -10.52 2.76
N GLU A 128 -14.92 -9.74 2.10
CA GLU A 128 -13.72 -9.18 2.70
C GLU A 128 -14.06 -8.04 3.65
N LYS A 129 -13.43 -8.03 4.82
CA LYS A 129 -13.65 -7.02 5.87
C LYS A 129 -12.33 -6.64 6.56
N GLU A 130 -11.23 -6.77 5.85
CA GLU A 130 -9.90 -6.54 6.43
C GLU A 130 -9.69 -5.05 6.75
N THR A 131 -10.30 -4.14 6.00
CA THR A 131 -10.21 -2.69 6.28
C THR A 131 -10.83 -2.38 7.66
N GLU A 132 -11.99 -2.96 7.95
CA GLU A 132 -12.62 -2.79 9.27
C GLU A 132 -11.72 -3.36 10.38
N GLN A 133 -11.18 -4.56 10.16
CA GLN A 133 -10.29 -5.20 11.14
C GLN A 133 -9.05 -4.33 11.39
N LEU A 134 -8.43 -3.83 10.32
CA LEU A 134 -7.24 -2.98 10.41
C LEU A 134 -7.52 -1.71 11.21
N ALA A 135 -8.66 -1.04 10.95
CA ALA A 135 -9.02 0.17 11.69
C ALA A 135 -9.19 -0.12 13.18
N ARG A 136 -9.83 -1.25 13.54
CA ARG A 136 -9.97 -1.67 14.94
C ARG A 136 -8.61 -1.94 15.60
N LYS A 137 -7.73 -2.67 14.90
CA LYS A 137 -6.39 -2.97 15.41
C LYS A 137 -5.55 -1.69 15.58
N THR A 138 -5.72 -0.73 14.67
CA THR A 138 -5.05 0.57 14.77
C THR A 138 -5.34 1.24 16.12
N ILE A 139 -6.61 1.29 16.51
CA ILE A 139 -7.03 1.85 17.80
C ILE A 139 -6.52 0.96 18.95
N GLN A 140 -6.72 -0.35 18.84
CA GLN A 140 -6.32 -1.30 19.88
C GLN A 140 -4.83 -1.18 20.26
N PHE A 141 -3.98 -0.95 19.25
CA PHE A 141 -2.53 -0.87 19.44
C PHE A 141 -2.01 0.56 19.68
N GLY A 142 -2.88 1.57 19.66
CA GLY A 142 -2.49 2.97 19.91
C GLY A 142 -1.54 3.50 18.83
N ILE A 143 -1.82 3.19 17.56
CA ILE A 143 -1.01 3.63 16.42
C ILE A 143 -1.82 4.47 15.43
N GLU A 144 -2.82 5.19 15.96
CA GLU A 144 -3.71 6.05 15.18
C GLU A 144 -2.90 7.09 14.39
N GLY A 145 -3.34 7.33 13.15
CA GLY A 145 -2.70 8.31 12.26
C GLY A 145 -1.39 7.84 11.64
N ARG A 146 -0.98 6.59 11.89
CA ARG A 146 0.25 6.02 11.33
C ARG A 146 0.01 4.80 10.45
N VAL A 147 -1.25 4.48 10.17
CA VAL A 147 -1.62 3.27 9.42
C VAL A 147 -2.29 3.66 8.11
N THR A 148 -1.88 2.99 7.03
CA THR A 148 -2.43 3.18 5.69
C THR A 148 -2.96 1.85 5.17
N ALA A 149 -4.21 1.86 4.74
CA ALA A 149 -4.86 0.75 4.05
C ALA A 149 -4.64 0.90 2.55
N VAL A 150 -4.09 -0.14 1.92
CA VAL A 150 -3.78 -0.12 0.49
C VAL A 150 -4.83 -0.95 -0.25
N HIS A 151 -5.29 -0.46 -1.38
CA HIS A 151 -6.34 -1.00 -2.25
C HIS A 151 -7.76 -0.73 -1.72
N CYS A 152 -8.26 -1.50 -0.78
CA CYS A 152 -9.62 -1.38 -0.20
C CYS A 152 -10.73 -1.43 -1.26
N ILE A 153 -10.52 -2.18 -2.32
CA ILE A 153 -11.44 -2.29 -3.46
C ILE A 153 -12.77 -2.90 -3.01
N SER A 154 -12.69 -3.92 -2.14
CA SER A 154 -13.89 -4.65 -1.68
C SER A 154 -14.87 -3.78 -0.89
N LEU A 155 -14.42 -2.63 -0.38
CA LEU A 155 -15.35 -1.68 0.26
C LEU A 155 -16.50 -1.31 -0.70
N ALA A 156 -16.19 -1.08 -1.97
CA ALA A 156 -17.19 -0.72 -2.97
C ALA A 156 -18.27 -1.80 -3.19
N THR A 157 -18.00 -3.05 -2.80
CA THR A 157 -18.94 -4.17 -2.95
C THR A 157 -19.94 -4.28 -1.79
N HIS A 158 -19.68 -3.60 -0.68
CA HIS A 158 -20.51 -3.69 0.52
C HIS A 158 -21.70 -2.72 0.48
N PRO A 159 -22.80 -3.03 1.18
CA PRO A 159 -23.93 -2.10 1.31
C PRO A 159 -23.50 -0.77 1.93
N LYS A 160 -24.22 0.29 1.60
CA LYS A 160 -23.90 1.67 2.01
C LYS A 160 -23.77 1.81 3.53
N ASN A 161 -24.65 1.17 4.30
CA ASN A 161 -24.61 1.25 5.76
C ASN A 161 -23.33 0.63 6.33
N TYR A 162 -22.84 -0.47 5.75
CA TYR A 162 -21.58 -1.08 6.16
C TYR A 162 -20.40 -0.15 5.79
N ARG A 163 -20.40 0.36 4.55
CA ARG A 163 -19.34 1.29 4.12
C ARG A 163 -19.24 2.48 5.07
N GLN A 164 -20.40 3.11 5.41
CA GLN A 164 -20.42 4.26 6.32
C GLN A 164 -19.89 3.92 7.71
N LYS A 165 -20.23 2.74 8.21
CA LYS A 165 -19.67 2.23 9.49
C LYS A 165 -18.13 2.17 9.41
N VAL A 166 -17.59 1.64 8.32
CA VAL A 166 -16.13 1.52 8.14
C VAL A 166 -15.48 2.91 8.01
N TYR A 167 -16.11 3.84 7.29
CA TYR A 167 -15.58 5.20 7.14
C TYR A 167 -15.53 5.94 8.50
N ASN A 168 -16.55 5.78 9.32
CA ASN A 168 -16.56 6.37 10.66
C ASN A 168 -15.41 5.80 11.51
N LEU A 169 -15.24 4.48 11.48
CA LEU A 169 -14.19 3.80 12.20
C LEU A 169 -12.79 4.22 11.66
N ALA A 170 -12.67 4.41 10.35
CA ALA A 170 -11.44 4.91 9.73
C ALA A 170 -11.08 6.32 10.22
N LYS A 171 -12.09 7.19 10.36
CA LYS A 171 -11.88 8.52 10.95
C LYS A 171 -11.37 8.42 12.40
N ASP A 172 -12.04 7.59 13.20
CA ASP A 172 -11.68 7.42 14.61
C ASP A 172 -10.26 6.89 14.78
N SER A 173 -9.83 6.01 13.88
CA SER A 173 -8.48 5.43 13.90
C SER A 173 -7.44 6.31 13.21
N GLY A 174 -7.84 7.36 12.51
CA GLY A 174 -6.93 8.15 11.68
C GLY A 174 -6.34 7.34 10.52
N LEU A 175 -7.07 6.33 10.05
CA LEU A 175 -6.63 5.46 8.95
C LEU A 175 -6.54 6.26 7.65
N MET A 176 -5.44 6.12 6.94
CA MET A 176 -5.22 6.71 5.62
C MET A 176 -5.36 5.63 4.55
N PHE A 177 -5.46 6.04 3.30
CA PHE A 177 -5.70 5.11 2.19
C PHE A 177 -4.73 5.37 1.04
N VAL A 178 -4.40 4.32 0.29
CA VAL A 178 -3.72 4.44 -1.00
C VAL A 178 -4.52 3.63 -2.02
N ALA A 179 -5.00 4.30 -3.05
CA ALA A 179 -5.67 3.68 -4.17
C ALA A 179 -4.65 3.39 -5.29
N CYS A 180 -4.81 2.25 -5.94
CA CYS A 180 -4.03 1.89 -7.13
C CYS A 180 -5.03 1.60 -8.25
N PRO A 181 -5.54 2.65 -8.93
CA PRO A 181 -6.71 2.51 -9.80
C PRO A 181 -6.59 1.48 -10.91
N THR A 182 -5.43 1.34 -11.53
CA THR A 182 -5.26 0.36 -12.62
C THR A 182 -4.98 -1.06 -12.14
N ALA A 183 -4.61 -1.23 -10.86
CA ALA A 183 -4.07 -2.51 -10.37
C ALA A 183 -5.04 -3.69 -10.52
N TRP A 184 -6.33 -3.45 -10.37
CA TRP A 184 -7.33 -4.51 -10.34
C TRP A 184 -8.35 -4.43 -11.47
N LEU A 185 -8.21 -3.50 -12.41
CA LEU A 185 -9.05 -3.42 -13.59
C LEU A 185 -8.82 -4.61 -14.53
N ASP A 186 -7.64 -5.20 -14.50
CA ASP A 186 -7.26 -6.34 -15.33
C ASP A 186 -7.52 -7.69 -14.66
N HIS A 187 -8.19 -7.68 -13.50
CA HIS A 187 -8.46 -8.93 -12.76
C HIS A 187 -9.49 -9.78 -13.52
N PRO A 188 -9.29 -11.09 -13.59
CA PRO A 188 -10.27 -11.96 -14.26
C PRO A 188 -11.66 -11.90 -13.61
N ARG A 189 -12.68 -11.93 -14.44
CA ARG A 189 -14.05 -11.96 -13.96
C ARG A 189 -14.31 -13.23 -13.14
N ASN A 190 -14.99 -13.08 -12.02
CA ASN A 190 -15.43 -14.20 -11.20
C ASN A 190 -16.96 -14.10 -10.98
N GLU A 191 -17.69 -14.89 -11.71
CA GLU A 191 -19.17 -14.82 -11.75
C GLU A 191 -19.82 -15.19 -10.41
N THR A 192 -19.09 -15.87 -9.52
CA THR A 192 -19.67 -16.29 -8.22
C THR A 192 -19.39 -15.32 -7.09
N LEU A 193 -18.33 -14.53 -7.20
CA LEU A 193 -17.88 -13.66 -6.11
C LEU A 193 -18.10 -12.18 -6.39
N MET A 194 -17.95 -11.77 -7.63
CA MET A 194 -17.85 -10.35 -7.98
C MET A 194 -19.20 -9.76 -8.38
N PRO A 195 -19.65 -8.71 -7.73
CA PRO A 195 -20.73 -7.92 -8.28
C PRO A 195 -20.28 -7.22 -9.56
N PHE A 196 -21.21 -6.87 -10.43
CA PHE A 196 -20.92 -6.20 -11.69
C PHE A 196 -20.74 -4.69 -11.47
N HIS A 197 -19.54 -4.30 -11.05
CA HIS A 197 -19.18 -2.91 -10.89
C HIS A 197 -17.65 -2.75 -11.02
N ASN A 198 -17.18 -1.53 -11.01
CA ASN A 198 -15.75 -1.23 -11.15
C ASN A 198 -14.95 -1.76 -9.94
N ALA A 199 -13.82 -2.39 -10.23
CA ALA A 199 -12.89 -2.87 -9.20
C ALA A 199 -11.98 -1.72 -8.75
N LEU A 200 -12.57 -0.66 -8.20
CA LEU A 200 -11.84 0.52 -7.75
C LEU A 200 -12.08 0.78 -6.26
N THR A 201 -11.05 1.25 -5.59
CA THR A 201 -11.18 1.87 -4.28
C THR A 201 -12.26 2.96 -4.37
N PRO A 202 -13.24 3.03 -3.46
CA PRO A 202 -14.28 4.06 -3.54
C PRO A 202 -13.75 5.42 -3.04
N VAL A 203 -12.82 6.01 -3.80
CA VAL A 203 -12.09 7.23 -3.43
C VAL A 203 -13.03 8.41 -3.26
N ASP A 204 -14.04 8.52 -4.10
CA ASP A 204 -15.07 9.55 -4.00
C ASP A 204 -15.73 9.55 -2.61
N GLU A 205 -16.12 8.38 -2.12
CA GLU A 205 -16.74 8.25 -0.80
C GLU A 205 -15.74 8.49 0.33
N LEU A 206 -14.51 7.99 0.18
CA LEU A 206 -13.46 8.20 1.20
C LEU A 206 -13.18 9.70 1.38
N ILE A 207 -12.99 10.43 0.27
CA ILE A 207 -12.75 11.88 0.31
C ILE A 207 -13.96 12.62 0.91
N ALA A 208 -15.17 12.27 0.47
CA ALA A 208 -16.39 12.88 0.98
C ALA A 208 -16.56 12.68 2.50
N ASN A 209 -15.92 11.65 3.05
CA ASN A 209 -15.89 11.40 4.49
C ASN A 209 -14.67 12.04 5.19
N GLY A 210 -13.86 12.85 4.49
CA GLY A 210 -12.71 13.57 5.06
C GLY A 210 -11.50 12.68 5.30
N LEU A 211 -11.41 11.54 4.62
CA LEU A 211 -10.30 10.60 4.78
C LEU A 211 -9.17 10.93 3.80
N VAL A 212 -7.94 10.71 4.23
CA VAL A 212 -6.75 10.96 3.41
C VAL A 212 -6.55 9.81 2.44
N VAL A 213 -6.52 10.11 1.14
CA VAL A 213 -6.27 9.12 0.09
C VAL A 213 -5.08 9.57 -0.74
N GLY A 214 -4.04 8.73 -0.83
CA GLY A 214 -2.93 8.88 -1.78
C GLY A 214 -3.12 7.93 -2.96
N ILE A 215 -2.17 7.92 -3.88
CA ILE A 215 -2.26 7.15 -5.11
C ILE A 215 -0.97 6.38 -5.36
N GLY A 216 -1.10 5.21 -6.01
CA GLY A 216 0.03 4.39 -6.44
C GLY A 216 -0.29 3.65 -7.72
N SER A 217 0.73 3.15 -8.38
CA SER A 217 0.58 2.37 -9.62
C SER A 217 0.59 0.86 -9.38
N ASP A 218 0.94 0.44 -8.17
CA ASP A 218 1.23 -0.95 -7.89
C ASP A 218 2.46 -1.40 -8.73
N ASN A 219 2.48 -2.59 -9.27
CA ASN A 219 3.63 -3.16 -10.00
C ASN A 219 3.96 -2.35 -11.27
N ILE A 220 5.26 -2.26 -11.58
CA ILE A 220 5.75 -1.57 -12.78
C ILE A 220 6.57 -2.56 -13.61
N HIS A 221 6.21 -2.72 -14.87
CA HIS A 221 6.92 -3.54 -15.87
C HIS A 221 7.32 -4.93 -15.33
N ASP A 222 6.38 -5.64 -14.74
CA ASP A 222 6.63 -6.99 -14.25
C ASP A 222 5.73 -8.03 -14.93
N ILE A 223 5.73 -9.27 -14.42
CA ILE A 223 4.95 -10.35 -15.02
C ILE A 223 3.44 -10.19 -14.86
N TYR A 224 3.01 -9.41 -13.87
CA TYR A 224 1.60 -9.15 -13.62
C TYR A 224 1.10 -7.90 -14.35
N LYS A 225 1.95 -6.88 -14.47
CA LYS A 225 1.59 -5.60 -15.09
C LYS A 225 2.68 -5.19 -16.09
N PRO A 226 2.82 -5.92 -17.21
CA PRO A 226 3.93 -5.68 -18.17
C PRO A 226 3.87 -4.32 -18.86
N PHE A 227 2.71 -3.69 -18.93
CA PHE A 227 2.54 -2.39 -19.61
C PHE A 227 2.40 -1.22 -18.64
N CYS A 228 2.43 -1.46 -17.34
CA CYS A 228 2.39 -0.39 -16.35
C CYS A 228 3.79 0.21 -16.19
N ASP A 229 3.91 1.48 -16.49
CA ASP A 229 5.19 2.19 -16.45
C ASP A 229 5.30 3.21 -15.30
N GLY A 230 4.33 3.17 -14.37
CA GLY A 230 4.32 4.05 -13.21
C GLY A 230 3.89 5.49 -13.50
N ASP A 231 3.18 5.71 -14.59
CA ASP A 231 2.68 7.05 -14.96
C ASP A 231 1.47 7.41 -14.06
N MET A 232 1.68 8.37 -13.17
CA MET A 232 0.63 8.84 -12.24
C MET A 232 -0.52 9.55 -12.96
N LEU A 233 -0.29 10.12 -14.15
CA LEU A 233 -1.37 10.74 -14.93
C LEU A 233 -2.37 9.68 -15.40
N THR A 234 -1.87 8.49 -15.76
CA THR A 234 -2.75 7.35 -16.10
C THR A 234 -3.61 6.95 -14.89
N GLU A 235 -3.00 6.83 -13.71
CA GLU A 235 -3.73 6.48 -12.49
C GLU A 235 -4.79 7.55 -12.15
N LEU A 236 -4.41 8.83 -12.23
CA LEU A 236 -5.34 9.94 -11.98
C LEU A 236 -6.49 9.96 -12.99
N ARG A 237 -6.22 9.67 -14.26
CA ARG A 237 -7.27 9.60 -15.28
C ARG A 237 -8.27 8.50 -14.97
N VAL A 238 -7.79 7.31 -14.60
CA VAL A 238 -8.67 6.20 -14.24
C VAL A 238 -9.51 6.57 -13.01
N LEU A 239 -8.89 7.22 -12.04
CA LEU A 239 -9.57 7.68 -10.83
C LEU A 239 -10.67 8.70 -11.16
N LEU A 240 -10.33 9.70 -11.97
CA LEU A 240 -11.29 10.73 -12.43
C LEU A 240 -12.49 10.08 -13.10
N GLU A 241 -12.25 9.18 -14.05
CA GLU A 241 -13.33 8.57 -14.83
C GLU A 241 -14.11 7.52 -14.04
N GLY A 242 -13.43 6.76 -13.17
CA GLY A 242 -14.05 5.69 -12.39
C GLY A 242 -14.81 6.19 -11.16
N CYS A 243 -14.24 7.14 -10.43
CA CYS A 243 -14.82 7.71 -9.21
C CYS A 243 -15.49 9.06 -9.42
N LYS A 244 -15.47 9.57 -10.66
CA LYS A 244 -16.09 10.86 -11.02
C LYS A 244 -15.57 12.04 -10.20
N ILE A 245 -14.27 12.05 -9.96
CA ILE A 245 -13.60 13.14 -9.23
C ILE A 245 -13.09 14.14 -10.24
N TYR A 246 -13.81 15.26 -10.41
CA TYR A 246 -13.50 16.27 -11.43
C TYR A 246 -12.79 17.50 -10.85
N ASP A 247 -12.61 17.56 -9.54
CA ASP A 247 -11.91 18.67 -8.89
C ASP A 247 -10.40 18.49 -9.06
N SER A 248 -9.78 19.39 -9.80
CA SER A 248 -8.34 19.31 -10.09
C SER A 248 -7.47 19.52 -8.84
N GLU A 249 -7.91 20.33 -7.88
CA GLU A 249 -7.17 20.53 -6.62
C GLU A 249 -7.17 19.24 -5.79
N GLU A 250 -8.32 18.57 -5.73
CA GLU A 250 -8.44 17.29 -5.04
C GLU A 250 -7.54 16.23 -5.69
N LEU A 251 -7.58 16.14 -7.03
CA LEU A 251 -6.71 15.20 -7.77
C LEU A 251 -5.23 15.52 -7.52
N PHE A 252 -4.87 16.80 -7.49
CA PHE A 252 -3.50 17.22 -7.22
C PHE A 252 -3.07 16.80 -5.80
N CYS A 253 -3.93 17.01 -4.79
CA CYS A 253 -3.65 16.59 -3.41
C CYS A 253 -3.46 15.09 -3.29
N ILE A 254 -4.30 14.30 -3.97
CA ILE A 254 -4.19 12.83 -4.02
C ILE A 254 -2.82 12.42 -4.56
N ALA A 255 -2.36 13.10 -5.62
CA ALA A 255 -1.11 12.75 -6.31
C ALA A 255 0.15 13.26 -5.58
N THR A 256 0.03 14.16 -4.61
CA THR A 256 1.19 14.83 -4.01
C THR A 256 1.18 14.77 -2.48
N GLU A 257 0.48 15.69 -1.84
CA GLU A 257 0.53 15.89 -0.39
C GLU A 257 0.06 14.67 0.39
N ASN A 258 -1.01 14.04 -0.09
CA ASN A 258 -1.61 12.92 0.64
C ASN A 258 -0.68 11.71 0.68
N GLY A 259 0.05 11.45 -0.40
CA GLY A 259 1.06 10.39 -0.39
C GLY A 259 2.11 10.59 0.70
N ARG A 260 2.55 11.83 0.89
CA ARG A 260 3.54 12.16 1.93
C ARG A 260 3.00 11.95 3.35
N LYS A 261 1.70 12.16 3.56
CA LYS A 261 1.09 11.93 4.87
C LYS A 261 1.20 10.47 5.31
N THR A 262 1.13 9.53 4.35
CA THR A 262 1.13 8.09 4.65
C THR A 262 2.47 7.57 5.20
N ILE A 263 3.56 8.33 5.04
CA ILE A 263 4.90 7.90 5.49
C ILE A 263 5.43 8.70 6.68
N LYS A 264 4.61 9.55 7.29
CA LYS A 264 5.03 10.30 8.49
C LYS A 264 5.29 9.37 9.66
N LYS A 265 6.48 9.47 10.26
CA LYS A 265 6.90 8.63 11.39
C LYS A 265 6.32 9.11 12.72
N THR A 266 6.07 10.41 12.84
CA THR A 266 5.55 11.01 14.07
C THR A 266 4.43 12.00 13.75
N LEU A 267 3.33 11.87 14.47
CA LEU A 267 2.36 12.93 14.55
C LEU A 267 2.85 13.89 15.66
N ARG A 268 3.20 15.11 15.30
CA ARG A 268 3.41 16.17 16.26
C ARG A 268 2.10 16.92 16.45
#